data_96d31e1df9368805b4e4cc2fe37835a5
#
_entry.id   96d31e1df9368805b4e4cc2fe37835a5
#
_cell.length_a   1.000
_cell.length_b   1.000
_cell.length_c   1.000
_cell.angle_alpha   90.00
_cell.angle_beta   90.00
_cell.angle_gamma   90.00
#
_symmetry.space_group_name_H-M   'P 1'
#
loop_
_entity.id
_entity.type
_entity.pdbx_description
1 polymer ?
#
loop_
_entity_poly.entity_id
_entity_poly.type
_entity_poly.pdbx_seq_one_letter_code
_entity_poly.pdbx_strand_id
1 'polypeptide(L)'
;MKQKHAVHLAVRRAARRLAALAAGLALSFAAQAQTDLWSESYRLEGLGRYAEAQAQIAPLATRQPAHEFALIRSAWLQYLQGSHAEAEAQYQRALALNSRSIEAALGVMLPQMAQYRWADAIKSGRKVLANSPWDYTAHVRIMICEEATSRWDELAKHAAEVSSRYPTDATLLVYWARAESALRNTRRARELYAQVIERVPGHAEATKYLKSTQ
;
A
#
# COMPACT_ATOMS: atom_id res chain seq x y z
N MET A 1 61.37 -32.06 9.97
CA MET A 1 60.64 -30.77 10.18
C MET A 1 59.56 -30.47 9.15
N LYS A 2 59.73 -30.71 7.85
CA LYS A 2 58.78 -30.39 6.76
C LYS A 2 57.41 -31.11 6.85
N GLN A 3 57.37 -32.34 7.33
CA GLN A 3 56.16 -33.16 7.42
C GLN A 3 55.14 -32.67 8.46
N LYS A 4 55.60 -32.16 9.61
CA LYS A 4 54.72 -31.56 10.66
C LYS A 4 54.06 -30.25 10.17
N HIS A 5 54.78 -29.47 9.36
CA HIS A 5 54.23 -28.24 8.78
C HIS A 5 53.10 -28.51 7.75
N ALA A 6 53.24 -29.55 6.93
CA ALA A 6 52.25 -29.95 5.95
C ALA A 6 50.93 -30.43 6.60
N VAL A 7 51.04 -31.20 7.68
CA VAL A 7 49.87 -31.67 8.45
C VAL A 7 49.16 -30.51 9.13
N HIS A 8 49.87 -29.54 9.75
CA HIS A 8 49.25 -28.36 10.33
C HIS A 8 48.53 -27.46 9.29
N LEU A 9 49.08 -27.35 8.06
CA LEU A 9 48.44 -26.60 6.99
C LEU A 9 47.17 -27.26 6.48
N ALA A 10 47.18 -28.61 6.38
CA ALA A 10 46.02 -29.38 5.96
C ALA A 10 44.90 -29.31 7.00
N VAL A 11 45.18 -29.42 8.27
CA VAL A 11 44.21 -29.27 9.37
C VAL A 11 43.58 -27.85 9.39
N ARG A 12 44.40 -26.82 9.24
CA ARG A 12 43.88 -25.43 9.14
C ARG A 12 42.99 -25.19 7.93
N ARG A 13 43.31 -25.81 6.76
CA ARG A 13 42.46 -25.73 5.55
C ARG A 13 41.15 -26.49 5.75
N ALA A 14 41.17 -27.66 6.38
CA ALA A 14 39.99 -28.43 6.71
C ALA A 14 39.07 -27.66 7.70
N ALA A 15 39.64 -27.10 8.75
CA ALA A 15 38.89 -26.27 9.73
C ALA A 15 38.23 -25.04 9.09
N ARG A 16 38.93 -24.33 8.17
CA ARG A 16 38.36 -23.20 7.42
C ARG A 16 37.22 -23.62 6.49
N ARG A 17 37.34 -24.79 5.83
CA ARG A 17 36.27 -25.34 4.97
C ARG A 17 35.03 -25.72 5.80
N LEU A 18 35.21 -26.34 6.94
CA LEU A 18 34.11 -26.68 7.86
C LEU A 18 33.44 -25.43 8.43
N ALA A 19 34.20 -24.40 8.79
CA ALA A 19 33.65 -23.12 9.24
C ALA A 19 32.85 -22.42 8.13
N ALA A 20 33.31 -22.45 6.87
CA ALA A 20 32.59 -21.88 5.74
C ALA A 20 31.30 -22.66 5.41
N LEU A 21 31.31 -23.98 5.52
CA LEU A 21 30.13 -24.83 5.35
C LEU A 21 29.09 -24.58 6.46
N ALA A 22 29.53 -24.46 7.71
CA ALA A 22 28.66 -24.17 8.84
C ALA A 22 28.04 -22.77 8.72
N ALA A 23 28.81 -21.77 8.25
CA ALA A 23 28.30 -20.43 8.00
C ALA A 23 27.28 -20.43 6.85
N GLY A 24 27.52 -21.18 5.77
CA GLY A 24 26.59 -21.31 4.66
C GLY A 24 25.27 -21.96 5.06
N LEU A 25 25.32 -23.02 5.88
CA LEU A 25 24.14 -23.70 6.43
C LEU A 25 23.35 -22.75 7.37
N ALA A 26 24.03 -22.04 8.24
CA ALA A 26 23.37 -21.08 9.16
C ALA A 26 22.64 -19.96 8.40
N LEU A 27 23.23 -19.44 7.31
CA LEU A 27 22.60 -18.45 6.44
C LEU A 27 21.37 -19.02 5.72
N SER A 28 21.42 -20.28 5.28
CA SER A 28 20.29 -20.95 4.62
C SER A 28 19.13 -21.16 5.59
N PHE A 29 19.38 -21.61 6.82
CA PHE A 29 18.36 -21.74 7.85
C PHE A 29 17.73 -20.40 8.26
N ALA A 30 18.53 -19.35 8.37
CA ALA A 30 18.03 -18.02 8.69
C ALA A 30 17.11 -17.47 7.57
N ALA A 31 17.46 -17.68 6.31
CA ALA A 31 16.62 -17.30 5.18
C ALA A 31 15.31 -18.08 5.12
N GLN A 32 15.35 -19.40 5.39
CA GLN A 32 14.17 -20.26 5.46
C GLN A 32 13.22 -19.84 6.59
N ALA A 33 13.75 -19.58 7.79
CA ALA A 33 12.96 -19.12 8.92
C ALA A 33 12.30 -17.75 8.66
N GLN A 34 12.98 -16.86 7.96
CA GLN A 34 12.42 -15.56 7.58
C GLN A 34 11.29 -15.69 6.58
N THR A 35 11.40 -16.59 5.61
CA THR A 35 10.34 -16.91 4.64
C THR A 35 9.09 -17.44 5.36
N ASP A 36 9.27 -18.31 6.35
CA ASP A 36 8.18 -18.84 7.16
C ASP A 36 7.43 -17.75 7.94
N LEU A 37 8.14 -16.76 8.51
CA LEU A 37 7.50 -15.65 9.24
C LEU A 37 6.60 -14.81 8.33
N TRP A 38 7.02 -14.53 7.09
CA TRP A 38 6.20 -13.82 6.13
C TRP A 38 4.97 -14.64 5.73
N SER A 39 5.18 -15.88 5.33
CA SER A 39 4.10 -16.78 4.91
C SER A 39 3.06 -16.96 6.01
N GLU A 40 3.51 -17.16 7.25
CA GLU A 40 2.61 -17.31 8.40
C GLU A 40 1.85 -16.02 8.70
N SER A 41 2.51 -14.84 8.61
CA SER A 41 1.85 -13.54 8.76
C SER A 41 0.72 -13.36 7.74
N TYR A 42 0.95 -13.70 6.46
CA TYR A 42 -0.09 -13.61 5.43
C TYR A 42 -1.21 -14.63 5.64
N ARG A 43 -0.89 -15.85 6.05
CA ARG A 43 -1.89 -16.87 6.38
C ARG A 43 -2.81 -16.42 7.50
N LEU A 44 -2.24 -15.86 8.57
CA LEU A 44 -2.99 -15.35 9.71
C LEU A 44 -3.84 -14.13 9.35
N GLU A 45 -3.36 -13.23 8.50
CA GLU A 45 -4.15 -12.11 7.97
C GLU A 45 -5.37 -12.61 7.19
N GLY A 46 -5.18 -13.60 6.30
CA GLY A 46 -6.28 -14.21 5.54
C GLY A 46 -7.35 -14.85 6.43
N LEU A 47 -7.03 -15.15 7.69
CA LEU A 47 -7.97 -15.62 8.72
C LEU A 47 -8.54 -14.50 9.60
N GLY A 48 -8.21 -13.22 9.32
CA GLY A 48 -8.59 -12.07 10.14
C GLY A 48 -7.86 -11.98 11.49
N ARG A 49 -6.81 -12.79 11.71
CA ARG A 49 -6.02 -12.86 12.96
C ARG A 49 -4.88 -11.84 12.91
N TYR A 50 -5.23 -10.55 12.79
CA TYR A 50 -4.27 -9.48 12.51
C TYR A 50 -3.21 -9.28 13.60
N ALA A 51 -3.58 -9.38 14.88
CA ALA A 51 -2.65 -9.27 15.99
C ALA A 51 -1.57 -10.38 15.97
N GLU A 52 -2.00 -11.60 15.67
CA GLU A 52 -1.08 -12.73 15.57
C GLU A 52 -0.22 -12.64 14.31
N ALA A 53 -0.79 -12.19 13.18
CA ALA A 53 -0.04 -11.90 11.96
C ALA A 53 1.07 -10.87 12.21
N GLN A 54 0.77 -9.84 13.01
CA GLN A 54 1.74 -8.81 13.40
C GLN A 54 2.83 -9.38 14.32
N ALA A 55 2.46 -10.23 15.28
CA ALA A 55 3.43 -10.87 16.17
C ALA A 55 4.48 -11.69 15.42
N GLN A 56 4.10 -12.33 14.29
CA GLN A 56 5.04 -13.10 13.45
C GLN A 56 6.14 -12.21 12.86
N ILE A 57 5.82 -10.99 12.42
CA ILE A 57 6.78 -10.11 11.76
C ILE A 57 7.43 -9.09 12.69
N ALA A 58 7.01 -9.02 13.96
CA ALA A 58 7.54 -8.07 14.94
C ALA A 58 9.08 -8.16 15.09
N PRO A 59 9.73 -9.34 15.12
CA PRO A 59 11.18 -9.44 15.16
C PRO A 59 11.87 -8.80 13.96
N LEU A 60 11.22 -8.79 12.78
CA LEU A 60 11.76 -8.16 11.57
C LEU A 60 11.55 -6.64 11.57
N ALA A 61 10.42 -6.16 12.12
CA ALA A 61 10.09 -4.75 12.21
C ALA A 61 10.91 -4.01 13.31
N THR A 62 11.41 -4.74 14.31
CA THR A 62 12.17 -4.17 15.45
C THR A 62 13.68 -4.35 15.33
N ARG A 63 14.15 -5.16 14.36
CA ARG A 63 15.60 -5.43 14.20
C ARG A 63 16.38 -4.17 13.80
N GLN A 64 17.71 -4.22 14.03
CA GLN A 64 18.65 -3.21 13.56
C GLN A 64 19.65 -3.85 12.57
N PRO A 65 19.87 -3.28 11.38
CA PRO A 65 19.13 -2.14 10.81
C PRO A 65 17.67 -2.49 10.55
N ALA A 66 16.82 -1.47 10.59
CA ALA A 66 15.38 -1.63 10.36
C ALA A 66 15.10 -2.14 8.94
N HIS A 67 14.04 -2.94 8.80
CA HIS A 67 13.62 -3.52 7.53
C HIS A 67 12.38 -2.79 7.00
N GLU A 68 12.51 -2.02 5.92
CA GLU A 68 11.44 -1.19 5.34
C GLU A 68 10.13 -1.98 5.18
N PHE A 69 10.18 -3.11 4.46
CA PHE A 69 8.99 -3.90 4.20
C PHE A 69 8.33 -4.45 5.47
N ALA A 70 9.11 -4.79 6.51
CA ALA A 70 8.55 -5.22 7.78
C ALA A 70 7.81 -4.08 8.50
N LEU A 71 8.29 -2.85 8.39
CA LEU A 71 7.60 -1.67 8.92
C LEU A 71 6.29 -1.42 8.17
N ILE A 72 6.29 -1.49 6.84
CA ILE A 72 5.09 -1.35 6.01
C ILE A 72 4.07 -2.44 6.34
N ARG A 73 4.51 -3.69 6.44
CA ARG A 73 3.67 -4.82 6.81
C ARG A 73 3.08 -4.69 8.22
N SER A 74 3.89 -4.26 9.18
CA SER A 74 3.44 -3.97 10.55
C SER A 74 2.38 -2.86 10.56
N ALA A 75 2.64 -1.77 9.82
CA ALA A 75 1.70 -0.65 9.69
C ALA A 75 0.36 -1.08 9.11
N TRP A 76 0.37 -1.91 8.06
CA TRP A 76 -0.84 -2.45 7.46
C TRP A 76 -1.65 -3.28 8.46
N LEU A 77 -1.00 -4.17 9.20
CA LEU A 77 -1.66 -5.01 10.19
C LEU A 77 -2.22 -4.21 11.38
N GLN A 78 -1.52 -3.14 11.79
CA GLN A 78 -2.03 -2.19 12.80
C GLN A 78 -3.23 -1.42 12.27
N TYR A 79 -3.22 -1.00 11.00
CA TYR A 79 -4.36 -0.36 10.35
C TYR A 79 -5.60 -1.28 10.36
N LEU A 80 -5.43 -2.56 10.00
CA LEU A 80 -6.52 -3.56 10.03
C LEU A 80 -7.06 -3.84 11.44
N GLN A 81 -6.26 -3.61 12.48
CA GLN A 81 -6.66 -3.70 13.88
C GLN A 81 -7.34 -2.42 14.40
N GLY A 82 -7.43 -1.36 13.60
CA GLY A 82 -7.94 -0.07 14.02
C GLY A 82 -6.93 0.80 14.80
N SER A 83 -5.68 0.34 14.95
CA SER A 83 -4.59 1.08 15.61
C SER A 83 -4.00 2.12 14.65
N HIS A 84 -4.81 3.13 14.31
CA HIS A 84 -4.48 4.05 13.21
C HIS A 84 -3.28 4.95 13.50
N ALA A 85 -3.09 5.40 14.74
CA ALA A 85 -1.95 6.24 15.10
C ALA A 85 -0.63 5.47 15.00
N GLU A 86 -0.60 4.22 15.49
CA GLU A 86 0.54 3.34 15.42
C GLU A 86 0.86 2.95 13.97
N ALA A 87 -0.17 2.68 13.17
CA ALA A 87 -0.03 2.39 11.73
C ALA A 87 0.63 3.57 11.01
N GLU A 88 0.16 4.79 11.23
CA GLU A 88 0.76 6.00 10.64
C GLU A 88 2.23 6.15 11.05
N ALA A 89 2.54 5.95 12.35
CA ALA A 89 3.92 6.03 12.85
C ALA A 89 4.84 5.00 12.17
N GLN A 90 4.39 3.77 11.95
CA GLN A 90 5.21 2.76 11.27
C GLN A 90 5.41 3.08 9.78
N TYR A 91 4.39 3.56 9.07
CA TYR A 91 4.57 4.03 7.69
C TYR A 91 5.55 5.20 7.60
N GLN A 92 5.49 6.15 8.55
CA GLN A 92 6.45 7.26 8.61
C GLN A 92 7.88 6.77 8.90
N ARG A 93 8.06 5.76 9.74
CA ARG A 93 9.37 5.10 9.95
C ARG A 93 9.89 4.45 8.67
N ALA A 94 9.03 3.80 7.90
CA ALA A 94 9.41 3.24 6.60
C ALA A 94 9.85 4.34 5.63
N LEU A 95 9.14 5.47 5.59
CA LEU A 95 9.51 6.65 4.79
C LEU A 95 10.81 7.31 5.26
N ALA A 96 11.15 7.23 6.54
CA ALA A 96 12.43 7.71 7.04
C ALA A 96 13.60 6.85 6.58
N LEU A 97 13.37 5.55 6.31
CA LEU A 97 14.38 4.65 5.70
C LEU A 97 14.46 4.85 4.19
N ASN A 98 13.32 5.00 3.54
CA ASN A 98 13.20 5.17 2.10
C ASN A 98 12.14 6.23 1.77
N SER A 99 12.58 7.46 1.63
CA SER A 99 11.70 8.61 1.32
C SER A 99 10.99 8.52 -0.03
N ARG A 100 11.43 7.59 -0.90
CA ARG A 100 10.85 7.34 -2.24
C ARG A 100 9.90 6.13 -2.24
N SER A 101 9.64 5.49 -1.11
CA SER A 101 8.72 4.36 -1.00
C SER A 101 7.29 4.79 -1.32
N ILE A 102 6.81 4.45 -2.50
CA ILE A 102 5.44 4.72 -2.93
C ILE A 102 4.47 3.95 -2.02
N GLU A 103 4.77 2.69 -1.71
CA GLU A 103 3.94 1.85 -0.86
C GLU A 103 3.76 2.43 0.54
N ALA A 104 4.85 2.88 1.18
CA ALA A 104 4.77 3.52 2.50
C ALA A 104 4.02 4.86 2.42
N ALA A 105 4.26 5.66 1.38
CA ALA A 105 3.59 6.95 1.20
C ALA A 105 2.08 6.81 0.96
N LEU A 106 1.68 5.85 0.15
CA LEU A 106 0.27 5.47 -0.01
C LEU A 106 -0.29 4.91 1.31
N GLY A 107 0.50 4.11 2.01
CA GLY A 107 0.11 3.52 3.29
C GLY A 107 -0.26 4.57 4.35
N VAL A 108 0.47 5.68 4.44
CA VAL A 108 0.17 6.80 5.36
C VAL A 108 -1.25 7.36 5.15
N MET A 109 -1.75 7.38 3.91
CA MET A 109 -3.09 7.92 3.63
C MET A 109 -4.20 7.12 4.34
N LEU A 110 -4.04 5.81 4.47
CA LEU A 110 -5.08 4.93 5.03
C LEU A 110 -5.47 5.30 6.46
N PRO A 111 -4.55 5.34 7.44
CA PRO A 111 -4.88 5.74 8.80
C PRO A 111 -5.35 7.20 8.89
N GLN A 112 -4.86 8.11 8.04
CA GLN A 112 -5.33 9.50 7.98
C GLN A 112 -6.80 9.57 7.53
N MET A 113 -7.15 8.82 6.48
CA MET A 113 -8.54 8.72 5.99
C MET A 113 -9.45 8.07 7.02
N ALA A 114 -9.03 6.99 7.69
CA ALA A 114 -9.80 6.31 8.73
C ALA A 114 -10.07 7.20 9.95
N GLN A 115 -9.21 8.16 10.21
CA GLN A 115 -9.36 9.17 11.26
C GLN A 115 -10.06 10.45 10.78
N TYR A 116 -10.63 10.46 9.56
CA TYR A 116 -11.28 11.63 8.94
C TYR A 116 -10.34 12.83 8.74
N ARG A 117 -9.03 12.61 8.75
CA ARG A 117 -8.00 13.64 8.52
C ARG A 117 -7.77 13.84 7.02
N TRP A 118 -8.84 14.22 6.33
CA TRP A 118 -8.90 14.29 4.86
C TRP A 118 -7.83 15.23 4.27
N ALA A 119 -7.59 16.38 4.88
CA ALA A 119 -6.59 17.32 4.41
C ALA A 119 -5.17 16.75 4.48
N ASP A 120 -4.85 16.00 5.55
CA ASP A 120 -3.56 15.31 5.69
C ASP A 120 -3.42 14.20 4.65
N ALA A 121 -4.47 13.42 4.43
CA ALA A 121 -4.48 12.37 3.42
C ALA A 121 -4.27 12.94 2.00
N ILE A 122 -4.94 14.04 1.64
CA ILE A 122 -4.72 14.74 0.37
C ILE A 122 -3.26 15.21 0.25
N LYS A 123 -2.71 15.80 1.31
CA LYS A 123 -1.31 16.24 1.33
C LYS A 123 -0.34 15.07 1.13
N SER A 124 -0.61 13.93 1.77
CA SER A 124 0.18 12.70 1.60
C SER A 124 0.07 12.14 0.19
N GLY A 125 -1.13 12.08 -0.38
CA GLY A 125 -1.35 11.66 -1.76
C GLY A 125 -0.64 12.55 -2.79
N ARG A 126 -0.68 13.87 -2.60
CA ARG A 126 0.04 14.83 -3.47
C ARG A 126 1.57 14.63 -3.45
N LYS A 127 2.14 14.18 -2.32
CA LYS A 127 3.56 13.81 -2.28
C LYS A 127 3.85 12.56 -3.13
N VAL A 128 2.93 11.60 -3.17
CA VAL A 128 3.05 10.45 -4.08
C VAL A 128 3.03 10.94 -5.53
N LEU A 129 2.06 11.79 -5.89
CA LEU A 129 1.89 12.29 -7.26
C LEU A 129 3.07 13.17 -7.72
N ALA A 130 3.78 13.83 -6.80
CA ALA A 130 5.00 14.57 -7.14
C ALA A 130 6.13 13.67 -7.69
N ASN A 131 6.18 12.41 -7.26
CA ASN A 131 7.15 11.41 -7.73
C ASN A 131 6.58 10.47 -8.80
N SER A 132 5.29 10.23 -8.77
CA SER A 132 4.54 9.34 -9.67
C SER A 132 3.25 10.03 -10.11
N PRO A 133 3.31 10.97 -11.09
CA PRO A 133 2.18 11.85 -11.43
C PRO A 133 0.90 11.12 -11.85
N TRP A 134 0.99 9.86 -12.24
CA TRP A 134 -0.15 9.05 -12.67
C TRP A 134 -0.37 7.83 -11.77
N ASP A 135 0.03 7.89 -10.49
CA ASP A 135 -0.31 6.82 -9.56
C ASP A 135 -1.82 6.75 -9.33
N TYR A 136 -2.43 5.70 -9.85
CA TYR A 136 -3.87 5.49 -9.81
C TYR A 136 -4.42 5.47 -8.38
N THR A 137 -3.72 4.78 -7.47
CA THR A 137 -4.18 4.65 -6.08
C THR A 137 -4.17 5.99 -5.35
N ALA A 138 -3.14 6.81 -5.58
CA ALA A 138 -3.07 8.15 -5.02
C ALA A 138 -4.21 9.03 -5.53
N HIS A 139 -4.48 9.02 -6.84
CA HIS A 139 -5.59 9.78 -7.43
C HIS A 139 -6.93 9.36 -6.82
N VAL A 140 -7.23 8.06 -6.80
CA VAL A 140 -8.52 7.57 -6.26
C VAL A 140 -8.67 7.93 -4.78
N ARG A 141 -7.62 7.77 -3.96
CA ARG A 141 -7.68 8.14 -2.54
C ARG A 141 -7.86 9.64 -2.32
N ILE A 142 -7.26 10.48 -3.15
CA ILE A 142 -7.48 11.93 -3.11
C ILE A 142 -8.93 12.24 -3.48
N MET A 143 -9.49 11.63 -4.53
CA MET A 143 -10.88 11.80 -4.93
C MET A 143 -11.86 11.38 -3.83
N ILE A 144 -11.59 10.30 -3.11
CA ILE A 144 -12.36 9.89 -1.93
C ILE A 144 -12.36 11.01 -0.87
N CYS A 145 -11.21 11.63 -0.62
CA CYS A 145 -11.10 12.71 0.36
C CYS A 145 -11.80 13.99 -0.12
N GLU A 146 -11.73 14.31 -1.42
CA GLU A 146 -12.42 15.45 -2.03
C GLU A 146 -13.94 15.26 -1.96
N GLU A 147 -14.45 14.07 -2.25
CA GLU A 147 -15.85 13.69 -2.09
C GLU A 147 -16.29 13.80 -0.63
N ALA A 148 -15.56 13.20 0.31
CA ALA A 148 -15.86 13.21 1.73
C ALA A 148 -15.92 14.62 2.34
N THR A 149 -15.21 15.56 1.73
CA THR A 149 -15.19 17.00 2.14
C THR A 149 -16.05 17.90 1.27
N SER A 150 -16.86 17.31 0.38
CA SER A 150 -17.75 18.02 -0.54
C SER A 150 -17.04 19.05 -1.44
N ARG A 151 -15.80 18.80 -1.80
CA ARG A 151 -14.98 19.64 -2.69
C ARG A 151 -15.31 19.31 -4.15
N TRP A 152 -16.58 19.54 -4.52
CA TRP A 152 -17.15 19.05 -5.77
C TRP A 152 -16.51 19.64 -7.04
N ASP A 153 -16.14 20.93 -7.03
CA ASP A 153 -15.45 21.55 -8.17
C ASP A 153 -14.06 20.96 -8.41
N GLU A 154 -13.33 20.68 -7.31
CA GLU A 154 -12.01 20.07 -7.39
C GLU A 154 -12.11 18.61 -7.83
N LEU A 155 -13.06 17.86 -7.25
CA LEU A 155 -13.31 16.48 -7.63
C LEU A 155 -13.70 16.36 -9.13
N ALA A 156 -14.57 17.25 -9.64
CA ALA A 156 -14.96 17.23 -11.04
C ALA A 156 -13.75 17.45 -11.97
N LYS A 157 -12.92 18.46 -11.69
CA LYS A 157 -11.69 18.75 -12.45
C LYS A 157 -10.69 17.60 -12.37
N HIS A 158 -10.47 17.09 -11.17
CA HIS A 158 -9.54 16.00 -10.90
C HIS A 158 -9.97 14.72 -11.63
N ALA A 159 -11.21 14.31 -11.47
CA ALA A 159 -11.75 13.12 -12.13
C ALA A 159 -11.75 13.25 -13.66
N ALA A 160 -12.05 14.43 -14.22
CA ALA A 160 -11.97 14.69 -15.64
C ALA A 160 -10.54 14.52 -16.19
N GLU A 161 -9.54 15.09 -15.49
CA GLU A 161 -8.13 14.97 -15.87
C GLU A 161 -7.68 13.51 -15.85
N VAL A 162 -7.92 12.80 -14.76
CA VAL A 162 -7.45 11.42 -14.58
C VAL A 162 -8.20 10.46 -15.52
N SER A 163 -9.50 10.69 -15.79
CA SER A 163 -10.26 9.93 -16.78
C SER A 163 -9.69 10.04 -18.21
N SER A 164 -9.04 11.15 -18.55
CA SER A 164 -8.38 11.28 -19.85
C SER A 164 -7.22 10.32 -20.01
N ARG A 165 -6.54 9.98 -18.90
CA ARG A 165 -5.43 9.02 -18.84
C ARG A 165 -5.90 7.57 -18.76
N TYR A 166 -7.06 7.34 -18.13
CA TYR A 166 -7.67 6.02 -17.91
C TYR A 166 -9.09 5.97 -18.49
N PRO A 167 -9.25 6.06 -19.82
CA PRO A 167 -10.55 6.30 -20.45
C PRO A 167 -11.55 5.15 -20.33
N THR A 168 -11.10 3.96 -19.98
CA THR A 168 -11.95 2.78 -19.79
C THR A 168 -12.37 2.57 -18.34
N ASP A 169 -11.85 3.35 -17.40
CA ASP A 169 -12.09 3.17 -15.96
C ASP A 169 -13.45 3.75 -15.56
N ALA A 170 -14.38 2.87 -15.18
CA ALA A 170 -15.71 3.27 -14.74
C ALA A 170 -15.70 3.94 -13.36
N THR A 171 -14.75 3.63 -12.49
CA THR A 171 -14.64 4.22 -11.14
C THR A 171 -14.41 5.72 -11.21
N LEU A 172 -13.51 6.15 -12.10
CA LEU A 172 -13.22 7.57 -12.31
C LEU A 172 -14.42 8.32 -12.86
N LEU A 173 -15.14 7.71 -13.81
CA LEU A 173 -16.39 8.26 -14.34
C LEU A 173 -17.46 8.39 -13.26
N VAL A 174 -17.53 7.47 -12.31
CA VAL A 174 -18.47 7.56 -11.18
C VAL A 174 -18.14 8.75 -10.29
N TYR A 175 -16.87 8.96 -9.91
CA TYR A 175 -16.47 10.15 -9.13
C TYR A 175 -16.79 11.45 -9.87
N TRP A 176 -16.51 11.49 -11.16
CA TRP A 176 -16.86 12.66 -11.98
C TRP A 176 -18.38 12.89 -12.03
N ALA A 177 -19.16 11.85 -12.29
CA ALA A 177 -20.61 11.94 -12.35
C ALA A 177 -21.24 12.40 -11.01
N ARG A 178 -20.70 11.91 -9.88
CA ARG A 178 -21.12 12.35 -8.54
C ARG A 178 -20.84 13.84 -8.33
N ALA A 179 -19.65 14.29 -8.69
CA ALA A 179 -19.29 15.70 -8.59
C ALA A 179 -20.20 16.59 -9.44
N GLU A 180 -20.41 16.24 -10.71
CA GLU A 180 -21.31 16.98 -11.62
C GLU A 180 -22.76 16.99 -11.11
N SER A 181 -23.21 15.87 -10.54
CA SER A 181 -24.53 15.79 -9.92
C SER A 181 -24.66 16.72 -8.71
N ALA A 182 -23.66 16.75 -7.84
CA ALA A 182 -23.62 17.64 -6.68
C ALA A 182 -23.58 19.12 -7.08
N LEU A 183 -22.88 19.45 -8.18
CA LEU A 183 -22.83 20.77 -8.80
C LEU A 183 -24.10 21.15 -9.59
N ARG A 184 -25.12 20.27 -9.59
CA ARG A 184 -26.37 20.43 -10.34
C ARG A 184 -26.20 20.44 -11.87
N ASN A 185 -25.09 19.97 -12.39
CA ASN A 185 -24.82 19.80 -13.82
C ASN A 185 -25.47 18.50 -14.32
N THR A 186 -26.80 18.38 -14.18
CA THR A 186 -27.58 17.15 -14.40
C THR A 186 -27.32 16.53 -15.78
N ARG A 187 -27.24 17.34 -16.84
CA ARG A 187 -26.94 16.83 -18.17
C ARG A 187 -25.59 16.11 -18.22
N ARG A 188 -24.55 16.74 -17.68
CA ARG A 188 -23.22 16.16 -17.69
C ARG A 188 -23.15 14.88 -16.83
N ALA A 189 -23.76 14.90 -15.64
CA ALA A 189 -23.85 13.74 -14.79
C ALA A 189 -24.53 12.54 -15.48
N ARG A 190 -25.63 12.80 -16.23
CA ARG A 190 -26.32 11.77 -17.02
C ARG A 190 -25.43 11.17 -18.11
N GLU A 191 -24.72 12.02 -18.86
CA GLU A 191 -23.78 11.57 -19.91
C GLU A 191 -22.69 10.66 -19.31
N LEU A 192 -22.14 11.01 -18.15
CA LEU A 192 -21.11 10.24 -17.48
C LEU A 192 -21.64 8.91 -16.91
N TYR A 193 -22.82 8.92 -16.26
CA TYR A 193 -23.45 7.68 -15.82
C TYR A 193 -23.87 6.76 -16.97
N ALA A 194 -24.26 7.30 -18.12
CA ALA A 194 -24.50 6.48 -19.32
C ALA A 194 -23.20 5.78 -19.76
N GLN A 195 -22.09 6.48 -19.78
CA GLN A 195 -20.77 5.89 -20.06
C GLN A 195 -20.35 4.82 -19.02
N VAL A 196 -20.74 4.99 -17.74
CA VAL A 196 -20.52 3.95 -16.71
C VAL A 196 -21.30 2.69 -17.07
N ILE A 197 -22.58 2.82 -17.51
CA ILE A 197 -23.41 1.66 -17.91
C ILE A 197 -22.83 0.95 -19.14
N GLU A 198 -22.25 1.67 -20.08
CA GLU A 198 -21.58 1.07 -21.26
C GLU A 198 -20.40 0.17 -20.85
N ARG A 199 -19.67 0.53 -19.78
CA ARG A 199 -18.50 -0.22 -19.30
C ARG A 199 -18.87 -1.29 -18.28
N VAL A 200 -19.86 -1.00 -17.45
CA VAL A 200 -20.32 -1.87 -16.35
C VAL A 200 -21.85 -1.97 -16.44
N PRO A 201 -22.39 -2.82 -17.31
CA PRO A 201 -23.82 -3.07 -17.40
C PRO A 201 -24.40 -3.48 -16.04
N GLY A 202 -25.47 -2.81 -15.60
CA GLY A 202 -26.07 -3.09 -14.30
C GLY A 202 -25.43 -2.38 -13.11
N HIS A 203 -24.54 -1.41 -13.32
CA HIS A 203 -24.00 -0.57 -12.24
C HIS A 203 -25.13 0.11 -11.46
N ALA A 204 -25.33 -0.28 -10.20
CA ALA A 204 -26.52 0.05 -9.42
C ALA A 204 -26.78 1.56 -9.29
N GLU A 205 -25.73 2.33 -8.94
CA GLU A 205 -25.81 3.78 -8.78
C GLU A 205 -26.15 4.48 -10.09
N ALA A 206 -25.44 4.15 -11.18
CA ALA A 206 -25.65 4.76 -12.48
C ALA A 206 -27.07 4.46 -13.00
N THR A 207 -27.52 3.20 -12.86
CA THR A 207 -28.88 2.79 -13.23
C THR A 207 -29.94 3.56 -12.45
N LYS A 208 -29.76 3.71 -11.15
CA LYS A 208 -30.68 4.46 -10.28
C LYS A 208 -30.74 5.93 -10.70
N TYR A 209 -29.58 6.55 -10.89
CA TYR A 209 -29.51 7.97 -11.28
C TYR A 209 -30.20 8.25 -12.62
N LEU A 210 -29.90 7.42 -13.63
CA LEU A 210 -30.48 7.59 -14.96
C LEU A 210 -32.01 7.44 -14.99
N LYS A 211 -32.57 6.56 -14.15
CA LYS A 211 -34.02 6.39 -13.98
C LYS A 211 -34.69 7.57 -13.26
N SER A 212 -34.03 8.14 -12.25
CA SER A 212 -34.58 9.20 -11.41
C SER A 212 -34.55 10.60 -12.07
N THR A 213 -33.79 10.74 -13.16
CA THR A 213 -33.58 12.02 -13.86
C THR A 213 -34.10 12.03 -15.29
N GLN A 214 -35.00 11.08 -15.61
CA GLN A 214 -35.71 11.03 -16.92
C GLN A 214 -36.68 12.17 -17.13
#